data_5086352b31963ea00f39d2003e296d7e
#
_entry.id   5086352b31963ea00f39d2003e296d7e
#
_cell.length_a   1.000
_cell.length_b   1.000
_cell.length_c   1.000
_cell.angle_alpha   90.00
_cell.angle_beta   90.00
_cell.angle_gamma   90.00
#
_symmetry.space_group_name_H-M   'P 1'
#
loop_
_entity.id
_entity.type
_entity.pdbx_description
1 polymer ?
#
loop_
_entity_poly.entity_id
_entity_poly.type
_entity_poly.pdbx_seq_one_letter_code
_entity_poly.pdbx_strand_id
1 'polypeptide(L)'
;AHILQKAEELHRLMGESPYEFIRTGETSFAPLWNRPVRGRDTFYRFYTYHDLHLLCCRLKDIYDTYDCMEDAMAAAGPCEDPILRLQQLFADLNGIPVLHGTSACKRLAMFLRWMVRTDGIVDLGIWRTAVHPRQLIIPLDTHVHQISLRLGLTGQKPATLRTAREITDALAKVFPDDPCLGDFAL
;
A
#
# COMPACT_ATOMS: atom_id res chain seq x y z
N ALA A 1 -10.05 -5.28 18.29
CA ALA A 1 -9.17 -5.97 19.25
C ALA A 1 -8.04 -6.75 18.57
N HIS A 2 -8.33 -7.70 17.69
CA HIS A 2 -7.31 -8.59 17.10
C HIS A 2 -6.24 -7.87 16.25
N ILE A 3 -6.59 -6.84 15.50
CA ILE A 3 -5.62 -6.08 14.69
C ILE A 3 -4.63 -5.29 15.58
N LEU A 4 -5.10 -4.70 16.68
CA LEU A 4 -4.24 -3.98 17.63
C LEU A 4 -3.23 -4.91 18.28
N GLN A 5 -3.66 -6.10 18.70
CA GLN A 5 -2.77 -7.11 19.27
C GLN A 5 -1.66 -7.51 18.29
N LYS A 6 -2.00 -7.64 16.99
CA LYS A 6 -1.01 -7.97 15.97
C LYS A 6 -0.08 -6.82 15.63
N ALA A 7 -0.58 -5.60 15.67
CA ALA A 7 0.27 -4.40 15.56
C ALA A 7 1.26 -4.29 16.73
N GLU A 8 0.80 -4.54 17.96
CA GLU A 8 1.65 -4.57 19.16
C GLU A 8 2.68 -5.72 19.11
N GLU A 9 2.29 -6.88 18.59
CA GLU A 9 3.21 -8.01 18.39
C GLU A 9 4.31 -7.63 17.38
N LEU A 10 3.92 -7.00 16.26
CA LEU A 10 4.86 -6.54 15.24
C LEU A 10 5.81 -5.46 15.81
N HIS A 11 5.28 -4.50 16.55
CA HIS A 11 6.09 -3.47 17.19
C HIS A 11 7.10 -4.06 18.18
N ARG A 12 6.68 -5.02 19.01
CA ARG A 12 7.60 -5.73 19.91
C ARG A 12 8.68 -6.51 19.18
N LEU A 13 8.36 -7.10 18.03
CA LEU A 13 9.31 -7.82 17.18
C LEU A 13 10.35 -6.89 16.57
N MET A 14 9.93 -5.73 16.09
CA MET A 14 10.80 -4.76 15.42
C MET A 14 11.57 -3.87 16.41
N GLY A 15 11.15 -3.82 17.68
CA GLY A 15 11.75 -2.98 18.70
C GLY A 15 11.48 -1.49 18.49
N GLU A 16 12.33 -0.63 19.03
CA GLU A 16 12.15 0.82 19.01
C GLU A 16 12.32 1.44 17.60
N SER A 17 13.09 0.79 16.73
CA SER A 17 13.37 1.26 15.38
C SER A 17 13.06 0.19 14.33
N PRO A 18 11.86 0.18 13.73
CA PRO A 18 11.52 -0.72 12.63
C PRO A 18 12.49 -0.59 11.44
N TYR A 19 13.01 0.59 11.19
CA TYR A 19 13.97 0.84 10.12
C TYR A 19 15.29 0.09 10.38
N GLU A 20 15.85 0.21 11.58
CA GLU A 20 17.08 -0.52 11.96
C GLU A 20 16.84 -2.05 11.97
N PHE A 21 15.68 -2.50 12.41
CA PHE A 21 15.30 -3.90 12.34
C PHE A 21 15.39 -4.44 10.91
N ILE A 22 14.85 -3.69 9.93
CA ILE A 22 14.92 -4.08 8.52
C ILE A 22 16.37 -4.01 8.00
N ARG A 23 17.10 -2.95 8.31
CA ARG A 23 18.47 -2.76 7.80
C ARG A 23 19.48 -3.78 8.34
N THR A 24 19.38 -4.16 9.59
CA THR A 24 20.27 -5.16 10.20
C THR A 24 20.04 -6.57 9.64
N GLY A 25 18.90 -6.83 9.01
CA GLY A 25 18.70 -7.97 8.13
C GLY A 25 18.58 -9.32 8.82
N GLU A 26 19.22 -10.37 8.28
CA GLU A 26 18.98 -11.78 8.58
C GLU A 26 18.95 -12.13 10.07
N THR A 27 19.83 -11.57 10.89
CA THR A 27 19.87 -11.83 12.34
C THR A 27 18.61 -11.30 13.03
N SER A 28 18.13 -10.11 12.62
CA SER A 28 16.90 -9.51 13.14
C SER A 28 15.66 -10.27 12.73
N PHE A 29 15.69 -10.94 11.58
CA PHE A 29 14.56 -11.71 11.06
C PHE A 29 14.45 -13.11 11.64
N ALA A 30 15.47 -13.58 12.40
CA ALA A 30 15.48 -14.90 13.02
C ALA A 30 14.19 -15.22 13.83
N PRO A 31 13.58 -14.28 14.58
CA PRO A 31 12.31 -14.51 15.26
C PRO A 31 11.14 -14.79 14.34
N LEU A 32 11.19 -14.34 13.08
CA LEU A 32 10.17 -14.60 12.05
C LEU A 32 10.39 -15.93 11.36
N TRP A 33 11.66 -16.31 11.15
CA TRP A 33 12.07 -17.49 10.41
C TRP A 33 12.13 -18.77 11.25
N ASN A 34 12.67 -18.70 12.46
CA ASN A 34 12.91 -19.85 13.32
C ASN A 34 11.67 -20.34 14.08
N ARG A 35 10.49 -19.89 13.74
CA ARG A 35 9.26 -20.43 14.31
C ARG A 35 9.03 -21.85 13.79
N PRO A 36 8.71 -22.81 14.68
CA PRO A 36 8.35 -24.16 14.23
C PRO A 36 7.11 -24.04 13.35
N VAL A 37 7.24 -24.41 12.08
CA VAL A 37 6.14 -24.45 11.11
C VAL A 37 5.19 -25.57 11.52
N ARG A 38 4.31 -25.29 12.46
CA ARG A 38 3.18 -26.15 12.82
C ARG A 38 1.96 -25.70 12.04
N GLY A 39 1.73 -26.32 10.91
CA GLY A 39 0.57 -26.00 10.08
C GLY A 39 0.68 -24.62 9.42
N ARG A 40 -0.47 -23.99 9.16
CA ARG A 40 -0.55 -22.60 8.66
C ARG A 40 -0.30 -21.65 9.83
N ASP A 41 0.94 -21.30 10.09
CA ASP A 41 1.30 -20.32 11.12
C ASP A 41 0.89 -18.92 10.64
N THR A 42 -0.38 -18.59 10.83
CA THR A 42 -1.00 -17.36 10.36
C THR A 42 -0.65 -16.21 11.29
N PHE A 43 0.00 -15.19 10.74
CA PHE A 43 0.22 -13.93 11.45
C PHE A 43 -1.10 -13.14 11.57
N TYR A 44 -1.73 -12.82 10.44
CA TYR A 44 -2.98 -12.06 10.43
C TYR A 44 -3.81 -12.37 9.18
N ARG A 45 -5.06 -12.78 9.34
CA ARG A 45 -5.98 -13.18 8.26
C ARG A 45 -5.34 -14.27 7.39
N PHE A 46 -4.97 -13.95 6.15
CA PHE A 46 -4.33 -14.86 5.18
C PHE A 46 -2.81 -14.65 5.08
N TYR A 47 -2.22 -13.75 5.87
CA TYR A 47 -0.78 -13.55 5.95
C TYR A 47 -0.16 -14.48 6.99
N THR A 48 0.90 -15.14 6.60
CA THR A 48 1.74 -15.98 7.48
C THR A 48 2.93 -15.19 8.01
N TYR A 49 3.63 -15.74 9.01
CA TYR A 49 4.92 -15.18 9.42
C TYR A 49 5.99 -15.27 8.33
N HIS A 50 5.88 -16.29 7.45
CA HIS A 50 6.74 -16.39 6.29
C HIS A 50 6.50 -15.24 5.29
N ASP A 51 5.24 -14.87 5.03
CA ASP A 51 4.93 -13.70 4.19
C ASP A 51 5.51 -12.42 4.79
N LEU A 52 5.43 -12.26 6.12
CA LEU A 52 6.01 -11.13 6.82
C LEU A 52 7.54 -11.11 6.67
N HIS A 53 8.20 -12.27 6.78
CA HIS A 53 9.62 -12.40 6.55
C HIS A 53 10.01 -12.00 5.12
N LEU A 54 9.30 -12.49 4.11
CA LEU A 54 9.55 -12.12 2.71
C LEU A 54 9.36 -10.61 2.47
N LEU A 55 8.37 -10.01 3.11
CA LEU A 55 8.19 -8.55 3.05
C LEU A 55 9.38 -7.81 3.68
N CYS A 56 9.88 -8.28 4.84
CA CYS A 56 11.07 -7.70 5.48
C CYS A 56 12.32 -7.83 4.59
N CYS A 57 12.53 -8.98 3.95
CA CYS A 57 13.63 -9.18 3.00
C CYS A 57 13.52 -8.19 1.81
N ARG A 58 12.33 -8.05 1.22
CA ARG A 58 12.12 -7.12 0.12
C ARG A 58 12.37 -5.66 0.54
N LEU A 59 11.91 -5.26 1.74
CA LEU A 59 12.19 -3.92 2.27
C LEU A 59 13.70 -3.72 2.51
N LYS A 60 14.40 -4.76 2.99
CA LYS A 60 15.85 -4.70 3.14
C LYS A 60 16.54 -4.49 1.79
N ASP A 61 16.18 -5.24 0.75
CA ASP A 61 16.75 -5.08 -0.61
C ASP A 61 16.55 -3.64 -1.13
N ILE A 62 15.36 -3.06 -0.84
CA ILE A 62 15.08 -1.67 -1.20
C ILE A 62 15.99 -0.71 -0.43
N TYR A 63 16.13 -0.86 0.89
CA TYR A 63 16.96 0.03 1.72
C TYR A 63 18.47 -0.22 1.60
N ASP A 64 18.89 -1.36 1.06
CA ASP A 64 20.29 -1.59 0.67
C ASP A 64 20.66 -0.87 -0.64
N THR A 65 19.65 -0.56 -1.46
CA THR A 65 19.82 0.07 -2.78
C THR A 65 19.49 1.57 -2.77
N TYR A 66 18.53 1.98 -1.97
CA TYR A 66 17.98 3.34 -1.91
C TYR A 66 17.94 3.84 -0.48
N ASP A 67 18.11 5.14 -0.27
CA ASP A 67 18.07 5.74 1.06
C ASP A 67 16.69 5.64 1.72
N CYS A 68 15.64 5.70 0.90
CA CYS A 68 14.27 5.53 1.35
C CYS A 68 13.36 4.91 0.26
N MET A 69 12.15 4.57 0.63
CA MET A 69 11.17 3.98 -0.29
C MET A 69 10.71 4.98 -1.36
N GLU A 70 10.71 6.28 -1.05
CA GLU A 70 10.39 7.32 -2.02
C GLU A 70 11.42 7.35 -3.16
N ASP A 71 12.71 7.18 -2.84
CA ASP A 71 13.78 7.12 -3.85
C ASP A 71 13.64 5.89 -4.75
N ALA A 72 13.25 4.74 -4.19
CA ALA A 72 12.94 3.55 -4.97
C ALA A 72 11.76 3.78 -5.93
N MET A 73 10.76 4.57 -5.52
CA MET A 73 9.64 4.97 -6.39
C MET A 73 10.10 5.88 -7.52
N ALA A 74 11.06 6.77 -7.27
CA ALA A 74 11.59 7.74 -8.25
C ALA A 74 12.64 7.15 -9.19
N ALA A 75 13.34 6.09 -8.80
CA ALA A 75 14.55 5.57 -9.46
C ALA A 75 14.37 5.17 -10.94
N ALA A 76 13.19 4.76 -11.37
CA ALA A 76 12.92 4.42 -12.76
C ALA A 76 12.37 5.61 -13.58
N GLY A 77 12.61 6.84 -13.13
CA GLY A 77 12.15 8.07 -13.77
C GLY A 77 10.75 8.50 -13.31
N PRO A 78 10.12 9.47 -14.00
CA PRO A 78 8.80 9.98 -13.64
C PRO A 78 7.80 8.84 -13.43
N CYS A 79 7.14 8.84 -12.29
CA CYS A 79 6.20 7.77 -11.93
C CYS A 79 4.80 8.12 -12.48
N GLU A 80 4.50 7.67 -13.69
CA GLU A 80 3.19 7.90 -14.31
C GLU A 80 2.06 7.11 -13.63
N ASP A 81 2.35 5.89 -13.16
CA ASP A 81 1.42 5.02 -12.46
C ASP A 81 2.01 4.52 -11.14
N PRO A 82 1.74 5.22 -10.01
CA PRO A 82 2.28 4.83 -8.71
C PRO A 82 1.83 3.44 -8.23
N ILE A 83 0.62 2.99 -8.58
CA ILE A 83 0.15 1.65 -8.21
C ILE A 83 0.94 0.59 -8.96
N LEU A 84 1.13 0.76 -10.24
CA LEU A 84 1.93 -0.15 -11.07
C LEU A 84 3.37 -0.23 -10.54
N ARG A 85 3.96 0.90 -10.16
CA ARG A 85 5.31 0.96 -9.59
C ARG A 85 5.41 0.17 -8.28
N LEU A 86 4.46 0.34 -7.35
CA LEU A 86 4.41 -0.46 -6.13
C LEU A 86 4.23 -1.95 -6.41
N GLN A 87 3.38 -2.32 -7.37
CA GLN A 87 3.22 -3.71 -7.77
C GLN A 87 4.54 -4.32 -8.29
N GLN A 88 5.35 -3.55 -9.03
CA GLN A 88 6.66 -3.97 -9.51
C GLN A 88 7.68 -4.11 -8.38
N LEU A 89 7.77 -3.13 -7.48
CA LEU A 89 8.69 -3.16 -6.33
C LEU A 89 8.42 -4.34 -5.39
N PHE A 90 7.15 -4.70 -5.23
CA PHE A 90 6.72 -5.77 -4.32
C PHE A 90 6.14 -6.99 -5.06
N ALA A 91 6.56 -7.20 -6.31
CA ALA A 91 6.11 -8.34 -7.10
C ALA A 91 6.32 -9.67 -6.36
N ASP A 92 5.42 -10.61 -6.59
CA ASP A 92 5.43 -11.98 -6.04
C ASP A 92 5.20 -12.10 -4.52
N LEU A 93 5.04 -10.99 -3.80
CA LEU A 93 4.67 -11.05 -2.39
C LEU A 93 3.18 -11.32 -2.21
N ASN A 94 2.85 -12.16 -1.23
CA ASN A 94 1.46 -12.44 -0.87
C ASN A 94 0.74 -11.13 -0.47
N GLY A 95 -0.44 -10.92 -1.02
CA GLY A 95 -1.26 -9.74 -0.77
C GLY A 95 -0.98 -8.53 -1.67
N ILE A 96 0.04 -8.59 -2.51
CA ILE A 96 0.25 -7.63 -3.59
C ILE A 96 -0.51 -8.14 -4.82
N PRO A 97 -1.46 -7.35 -5.35
CA PRO A 97 -2.19 -7.76 -6.54
C PRO A 97 -1.25 -7.93 -7.73
N VAL A 98 -1.48 -8.99 -8.52
CA VAL A 98 -0.70 -9.23 -9.74
C VAL A 98 -0.89 -8.11 -10.75
N LEU A 99 0.14 -7.84 -11.52
CA LEU A 99 0.12 -6.87 -12.62
C LEU A 99 -1.02 -7.23 -13.60
N HIS A 100 -1.75 -6.20 -14.04
CA HIS A 100 -2.89 -6.37 -14.96
C HIS A 100 -4.00 -7.31 -14.45
N GLY A 101 -4.06 -7.57 -13.14
CA GLY A 101 -5.13 -8.36 -12.52
C GLY A 101 -6.45 -7.59 -12.40
N THR A 102 -7.46 -8.26 -11.85
CA THR A 102 -8.82 -7.69 -11.66
C THR A 102 -9.01 -6.94 -10.35
N SER A 103 -7.99 -6.87 -9.49
CA SER A 103 -8.06 -6.20 -8.19
C SER A 103 -8.22 -4.69 -8.35
N ALA A 104 -8.99 -4.06 -7.46
CA ALA A 104 -9.04 -2.60 -7.33
C ALA A 104 -7.79 -1.99 -6.68
N CYS A 105 -6.83 -2.80 -6.23
CA CYS A 105 -5.58 -2.40 -5.57
C CYS A 105 -5.78 -1.47 -4.37
N LYS A 106 -6.93 -1.57 -3.66
CA LYS A 106 -7.31 -0.66 -2.57
C LYS A 106 -6.19 -0.42 -1.56
N ARG A 107 -5.48 -1.48 -1.13
CA ARG A 107 -4.41 -1.36 -0.11
C ARG A 107 -3.22 -0.56 -0.60
N LEU A 108 -2.85 -0.71 -1.87
CA LEU A 108 -1.78 0.08 -2.49
C LEU A 108 -2.21 1.54 -2.65
N ALA A 109 -3.44 1.79 -3.08
CA ALA A 109 -4.01 3.13 -3.16
C ALA A 109 -4.08 3.82 -1.77
N MET A 110 -4.50 3.09 -0.72
CA MET A 110 -4.47 3.61 0.66
C MET A 110 -3.07 3.94 1.13
N PHE A 111 -2.10 3.05 0.87
CA PHE A 111 -0.71 3.28 1.24
C PHE A 111 -0.16 4.55 0.55
N LEU A 112 -0.33 4.68 -0.76
CA LEU A 112 0.07 5.88 -1.51
C LEU A 112 -0.59 7.14 -0.97
N ARG A 113 -1.88 7.07 -0.67
CA ARG A 113 -2.60 8.20 -0.09
C ARG A 113 -1.96 8.65 1.22
N TRP A 114 -1.68 7.73 2.14
CA TRP A 114 -1.04 8.05 3.41
C TRP A 114 0.36 8.64 3.25
N MET A 115 1.14 8.15 2.29
CA MET A 115 2.50 8.63 2.06
C MET A 115 2.56 10.01 1.40
N VAL A 116 1.62 10.30 0.49
CA VAL A 116 1.68 11.48 -0.40
C VAL A 116 0.83 12.64 0.08
N ARG A 117 -0.40 12.39 0.58
CA ARG A 117 -1.30 13.43 1.06
C ARG A 117 -0.98 13.84 2.50
N THR A 118 -1.34 15.08 2.83
CA THR A 118 -1.26 15.59 4.21
C THR A 118 -2.63 16.13 4.60
N ASP A 119 -3.25 15.54 5.61
CA ASP A 119 -4.49 16.05 6.21
C ASP A 119 -4.32 16.42 7.69
N GLY A 120 -3.14 16.15 8.26
CA GLY A 120 -2.81 16.42 9.65
C GLY A 120 -3.41 15.43 10.65
N ILE A 121 -4.12 14.40 10.19
CA ILE A 121 -4.82 13.42 11.04
C ILE A 121 -4.38 12.00 10.70
N VAL A 122 -4.55 11.58 9.46
CA VAL A 122 -4.33 10.19 9.00
C VAL A 122 -3.26 10.14 7.89
N ASP A 123 -3.33 11.06 6.95
CA ASP A 123 -2.43 11.13 5.80
C ASP A 123 -1.12 11.80 6.23
N LEU A 124 0.00 11.05 6.18
CA LEU A 124 1.30 11.44 6.72
C LEU A 124 2.02 12.46 5.84
N GLY A 125 1.87 12.35 4.52
CA GLY A 125 2.46 13.23 3.53
C GLY A 125 3.97 13.34 3.62
N ILE A 126 4.65 12.23 3.85
CA ILE A 126 6.11 12.19 3.98
C ILE A 126 6.83 12.07 2.63
N TRP A 127 6.14 11.61 1.60
CA TRP A 127 6.67 11.63 0.22
C TRP A 127 6.36 12.97 -0.44
N ARG A 128 7.39 13.59 -1.01
CA ARG A 128 7.33 14.96 -1.53
C ARG A 128 7.62 15.09 -3.02
N THR A 129 8.33 14.12 -3.60
CA THR A 129 8.96 14.25 -4.92
C THR A 129 8.57 13.16 -5.90
N ALA A 130 8.43 11.91 -5.43
CA ALA A 130 8.23 10.75 -6.31
C ALA A 130 6.83 10.65 -6.89
N VAL A 131 5.82 11.08 -6.13
CA VAL A 131 4.40 10.99 -6.50
C VAL A 131 3.68 12.27 -6.11
N HIS A 132 2.91 12.84 -7.03
CA HIS A 132 2.08 13.99 -6.78
C HIS A 132 0.64 13.58 -6.40
N PRO A 133 -0.09 14.32 -5.51
CA PRO A 133 -1.48 14.00 -5.14
C PRO A 133 -2.42 13.80 -6.33
N ARG A 134 -2.24 14.54 -7.43
CA ARG A 134 -3.02 14.37 -8.68
C ARG A 134 -2.89 13.00 -9.34
N GLN A 135 -1.86 12.21 -8.99
CA GLN A 135 -1.59 10.87 -9.54
C GLN A 135 -2.20 9.76 -8.68
N LEU A 136 -2.76 10.12 -7.52
CA LEU A 136 -3.37 9.17 -6.62
C LEU A 136 -4.68 8.63 -7.20
N ILE A 137 -4.92 7.35 -6.96
CA ILE A 137 -6.15 6.67 -7.32
C ILE A 137 -7.00 6.48 -6.07
N ILE A 138 -8.29 6.75 -6.15
CA ILE A 138 -9.22 6.56 -5.03
C ILE A 138 -9.15 5.11 -4.49
N PRO A 139 -9.07 4.92 -3.16
CA PRO A 139 -9.08 3.59 -2.56
C PRO A 139 -10.45 2.92 -2.68
N LEU A 140 -10.70 2.26 -3.80
CA LEU A 140 -12.00 1.68 -4.13
C LEU A 140 -12.30 0.44 -3.28
N ASP A 141 -13.35 0.54 -2.47
CA ASP A 141 -14.00 -0.60 -1.82
C ASP A 141 -15.46 -0.75 -2.27
N THR A 142 -16.16 -1.71 -1.66
CA THR A 142 -17.57 -1.99 -2.00
C THR A 142 -18.48 -0.79 -1.71
N HIS A 143 -18.22 -0.06 -0.62
CA HIS A 143 -19.03 1.08 -0.22
C HIS A 143 -18.85 2.26 -1.17
N VAL A 144 -17.59 2.68 -1.37
CA VAL A 144 -17.21 3.72 -2.32
C VAL A 144 -17.74 3.40 -3.72
N HIS A 145 -17.61 2.14 -4.17
CA HIS A 145 -18.13 1.71 -5.47
C HIS A 145 -19.65 1.88 -5.59
N GLN A 146 -20.42 1.44 -4.58
CA GLN A 146 -21.88 1.55 -4.61
C GLN A 146 -22.35 3.01 -4.63
N ILE A 147 -21.69 3.88 -3.86
CA ILE A 147 -22.02 5.32 -3.87
C ILE A 147 -21.65 5.94 -5.21
N SER A 148 -20.48 5.62 -5.75
CA SER A 148 -20.03 6.12 -7.05
C SER A 148 -20.97 5.74 -8.19
N LEU A 149 -21.53 4.52 -8.18
CA LEU A 149 -22.55 4.10 -9.12
C LEU A 149 -23.84 4.94 -9.00
N ARG A 150 -24.28 5.22 -7.77
CA ARG A 150 -25.48 6.04 -7.51
C ARG A 150 -25.30 7.50 -7.95
N LEU A 151 -24.09 8.04 -7.78
CA LEU A 151 -23.75 9.39 -8.18
C LEU A 151 -23.40 9.52 -9.69
N GLY A 152 -23.33 8.41 -10.42
CA GLY A 152 -22.98 8.41 -11.83
C GLY A 152 -21.50 8.71 -12.12
N LEU A 153 -20.63 8.52 -11.13
CA LEU A 153 -19.18 8.69 -11.29
C LEU A 153 -18.55 7.54 -12.11
N THR A 154 -19.21 6.40 -12.16
CA THR A 154 -18.85 5.24 -12.99
C THR A 154 -20.09 4.46 -13.40
N GLY A 155 -20.01 3.76 -14.53
CA GLY A 155 -21.00 2.76 -14.96
C GLY A 155 -20.50 1.32 -14.82
N GLN A 156 -19.27 1.11 -14.32
CA GLN A 156 -18.64 -0.20 -14.25
C GLN A 156 -19.22 -1.04 -13.11
N LYS A 157 -19.71 -2.24 -13.43
CA LYS A 157 -20.24 -3.19 -12.44
C LYS A 157 -19.16 -3.83 -11.56
N PRO A 158 -17.97 -4.26 -12.07
CA PRO A 158 -16.93 -4.84 -11.24
C PRO A 158 -16.08 -3.75 -10.58
N ALA A 159 -15.73 -3.95 -9.29
CA ALA A 159 -14.81 -3.08 -8.56
C ALA A 159 -13.35 -3.44 -8.90
N THR A 160 -12.82 -2.90 -9.97
CA THR A 160 -11.46 -3.13 -10.48
C THR A 160 -10.63 -1.85 -10.42
N LEU A 161 -9.31 -1.95 -10.68
CA LEU A 161 -8.45 -0.76 -10.81
C LEU A 161 -8.92 0.17 -11.93
N ARG A 162 -9.45 -0.38 -13.03
CA ARG A 162 -10.05 0.41 -14.09
C ARG A 162 -11.23 1.25 -13.59
N THR A 163 -12.10 0.64 -12.79
CA THR A 163 -13.23 1.33 -12.14
C THR A 163 -12.76 2.42 -11.18
N ALA A 164 -11.72 2.13 -10.39
CA ALA A 164 -11.12 3.11 -9.49
C ALA A 164 -10.57 4.32 -10.26
N ARG A 165 -9.90 4.10 -11.40
CA ARG A 165 -9.42 5.18 -12.28
C ARG A 165 -10.56 6.01 -12.86
N GLU A 166 -11.61 5.37 -13.38
CA GLU A 166 -12.78 6.08 -13.93
C GLU A 166 -13.44 7.00 -12.88
N ILE A 167 -13.59 6.51 -11.65
CA ILE A 167 -14.11 7.33 -10.54
C ILE A 167 -13.12 8.47 -10.22
N THR A 168 -11.82 8.18 -10.16
CA THR A 168 -10.78 9.19 -9.92
C THR A 168 -10.80 10.29 -10.98
N ASP A 169 -10.92 9.91 -12.26
CA ASP A 169 -11.00 10.86 -13.38
C ASP A 169 -12.26 11.75 -13.28
N ALA A 170 -13.37 11.19 -12.81
CA ALA A 170 -14.58 11.97 -12.56
C ALA A 170 -14.39 12.98 -11.42
N LEU A 171 -13.72 12.56 -10.32
CA LEU A 171 -13.39 13.43 -9.20
C LEU A 171 -12.35 14.51 -9.56
N ALA A 172 -11.39 14.19 -10.43
CA ALA A 172 -10.37 15.12 -10.90
C ALA A 172 -10.95 16.33 -11.66
N LYS A 173 -12.17 16.22 -12.19
CA LYS A 173 -12.87 17.38 -12.79
C LYS A 173 -13.24 18.43 -11.77
N VAL A 174 -13.40 18.04 -10.51
CA VAL A 174 -13.76 18.92 -9.38
C VAL A 174 -12.51 19.25 -8.54
N PHE A 175 -11.64 18.27 -8.37
CA PHE A 175 -10.41 18.35 -7.57
C PHE A 175 -9.18 17.98 -8.42
N PRO A 176 -8.75 18.84 -9.36
CA PRO A 176 -7.71 18.47 -10.34
C PRO A 176 -6.33 18.20 -9.73
N ASP A 177 -6.01 18.86 -8.61
CA ASP A 177 -4.72 18.69 -7.94
C ASP A 177 -4.71 17.55 -6.91
N ASP A 178 -5.89 17.08 -6.46
CA ASP A 178 -6.03 16.02 -5.48
C ASP A 178 -7.40 15.32 -5.61
N PRO A 179 -7.57 14.41 -6.57
CA PRO A 179 -8.83 13.68 -6.75
C PRO A 179 -9.28 12.89 -5.52
N CYS A 180 -8.32 12.44 -4.69
CA CYS A 180 -8.61 11.70 -3.47
C CYS A 180 -9.26 12.55 -2.37
N LEU A 181 -9.31 13.87 -2.53
CA LEU A 181 -10.08 14.75 -1.64
C LEU A 181 -11.58 14.39 -1.64
N GLY A 182 -12.08 13.93 -2.80
CA GLY A 182 -13.46 13.47 -2.93
C GLY A 182 -13.79 12.18 -2.18
N ASP A 183 -12.80 11.38 -1.78
CA ASP A 183 -12.99 10.12 -1.04
C ASP A 183 -13.69 10.33 0.32
N PHE A 184 -13.44 11.47 0.96
CA PHE A 184 -14.09 11.80 2.23
C PHE A 184 -15.59 12.13 2.11
N ALA A 185 -16.08 12.33 0.89
CA ALA A 185 -17.49 12.58 0.62
C ALA A 185 -18.27 11.32 0.18
N LEU A 186 -17.57 10.23 -0.12
CA LEU A 186 -18.11 8.95 -0.57
C LEU A 186 -18.20 7.92 0.54
#